data_811e6f5156e45633e35d7ab8445c69e8
#
_entry.id   811e6f5156e45633e35d7ab8445c69e8
#
_cell.length_a   1.000
_cell.length_b   1.000
_cell.length_c   1.000
_cell.angle_alpha   90.00
_cell.angle_beta   90.00
_cell.angle_gamma   90.00
#
_symmetry.space_group_name_H-M   'P 1'
#
loop_
_entity.id
_entity.type
_entity.pdbx_description
1 polymer ?
#
loop_
_entity_poly.entity_id
_entity_poly.type
_entity_poly.pdbx_seq_one_letter_code
_entity_poly.pdbx_strand_id
1 'polypeptide(L)'
;MSSAAFKNIRKSIDLLDKFDQEKLNKILSREEKVDRFEDRLGSYLVRLHAKQLSHSENQTSARYLSYLTNVERISDHSVKVTELAEELYQKKISFSPQALHDLQNCINAVREICDLTQSAMENMDYMLAGKVKPLEEIINIMAKDLKNGHVQRIQAGQCTLELGFIFNDLLNNFERVSAHCSNIAITVLEAQDSHLKAHDYVGTLDRSNQNKYELQLQYYKNKYLDAIGKN
;
A
#
# COMPACT_ATOMS: atom_id res chain seq x y z
N MET A 1 -9.21 13.91 -1.38
CA MET A 1 -8.08 13.37 -0.61
C MET A 1 -7.60 12.04 -1.18
N SER A 2 -8.39 10.97 -1.19
CA SER A 2 -8.01 9.61 -1.66
C SER A 2 -7.37 9.59 -3.04
N SER A 3 -8.02 10.14 -4.04
CA SER A 3 -7.49 10.22 -5.42
C SER A 3 -6.12 10.93 -5.48
N ALA A 4 -5.86 11.91 -4.61
CA ALA A 4 -4.56 12.59 -4.53
C ALA A 4 -3.48 11.66 -3.95
N ALA A 5 -3.76 10.96 -2.85
CA ALA A 5 -2.83 10.04 -2.20
C ALA A 5 -2.47 8.85 -3.11
N PHE A 6 -3.48 8.19 -3.70
CA PHE A 6 -3.23 7.09 -4.64
C PHE A 6 -2.52 7.55 -5.92
N LYS A 7 -2.75 8.77 -6.38
CA LYS A 7 -1.97 9.36 -7.48
C LYS A 7 -0.53 9.62 -7.07
N ASN A 8 -0.28 10.06 -5.83
CA ASN A 8 1.06 10.30 -5.33
C ASN A 8 1.88 9.02 -5.31
N ILE A 9 1.39 7.94 -4.69
CA ILE A 9 2.16 6.69 -4.63
C ILE A 9 2.47 6.12 -6.02
N ARG A 10 1.53 6.18 -6.97
CA ARG A 10 1.82 5.76 -8.35
C ARG A 10 2.91 6.61 -8.99
N LYS A 11 2.89 7.93 -8.77
CA LYS A 11 3.87 8.86 -9.35
C LYS A 11 5.23 8.78 -8.67
N SER A 12 5.30 8.49 -7.37
CA SER A 12 6.57 8.24 -6.69
C SER A 12 7.25 6.97 -7.20
N ILE A 13 6.48 5.91 -7.46
CA ILE A 13 6.98 4.70 -8.09
C ILE A 13 7.50 4.98 -9.52
N ASP A 14 6.83 5.83 -10.32
CA ASP A 14 7.31 6.22 -11.64
C ASP A 14 8.70 6.91 -11.60
N LEU A 15 9.04 7.60 -10.50
CA LEU A 15 10.34 8.27 -10.33
C LEU A 15 11.52 7.29 -10.14
N LEU A 16 11.25 6.06 -9.71
CA LEU A 16 12.28 5.01 -9.58
C LEU A 16 12.82 4.56 -10.93
N ASP A 17 11.97 4.61 -11.98
CA ASP A 17 12.37 4.29 -13.36
C ASP A 17 13.02 5.49 -14.05
N LYS A 18 12.37 6.65 -13.94
CA LYS A 18 12.85 7.90 -14.53
C LYS A 18 12.63 9.08 -13.59
N PHE A 19 13.71 9.53 -12.97
CA PHE A 19 13.68 10.70 -12.08
C PHE A 19 13.31 11.97 -12.83
N ASP A 20 12.48 12.81 -12.20
CA ASP A 20 11.99 14.07 -12.75
C ASP A 20 11.69 15.05 -11.59
N GLN A 21 12.46 16.13 -11.50
CA GLN A 21 12.35 17.11 -10.42
C GLN A 21 10.98 17.81 -10.37
N GLU A 22 10.37 18.07 -11.52
CA GLU A 22 9.03 18.68 -11.52
C GLU A 22 7.96 17.73 -10.96
N LYS A 23 8.08 16.42 -11.28
CA LYS A 23 7.17 15.42 -10.74
C LYS A 23 7.35 15.27 -9.23
N LEU A 24 8.60 15.27 -8.74
CA LEU A 24 8.93 15.31 -7.32
C LEU A 24 8.21 16.47 -6.63
N ASN A 25 8.41 17.71 -7.11
CA ASN A 25 7.79 18.90 -6.53
C ASN A 25 6.26 18.83 -6.52
N LYS A 26 5.66 18.23 -7.58
CA LYS A 26 4.21 18.00 -7.66
C LYS A 26 3.71 16.96 -6.65
N ILE A 27 4.52 15.94 -6.32
CA ILE A 27 4.20 14.95 -5.29
C ILE A 27 4.19 15.61 -3.92
N LEU A 28 5.25 16.35 -3.56
CA LEU A 28 5.35 17.07 -2.28
C LEU A 28 4.20 18.07 -2.10
N SER A 29 3.94 18.92 -3.10
CA SER A 29 2.82 19.88 -3.03
C SER A 29 1.45 19.22 -2.93
N ARG A 30 1.31 17.99 -3.40
CA ARG A 30 0.04 17.25 -3.31
C ARG A 30 -0.10 16.56 -1.96
N GLU A 31 1.01 16.09 -1.38
CA GLU A 31 1.05 15.54 -0.04
C GLU A 31 0.68 16.61 0.99
N GLU A 32 1.25 17.83 0.96
CA GLU A 32 0.84 18.95 1.81
C GLU A 32 -0.67 19.27 1.74
N LYS A 33 -1.32 19.00 0.60
CA LYS A 33 -2.77 19.14 0.47
C LYS A 33 -3.52 17.99 1.14
N VAL A 34 -2.98 16.77 1.04
CA VAL A 34 -3.55 15.58 1.71
C VAL A 34 -3.52 15.79 3.22
N ASP A 35 -2.40 16.22 3.79
CA ASP A 35 -2.26 16.55 5.20
C ASP A 35 -3.28 17.60 5.67
N ARG A 36 -3.38 18.70 4.93
CA ARG A 36 -4.36 19.75 5.26
C ARG A 36 -5.81 19.26 5.19
N PHE A 37 -6.10 18.30 4.31
CA PHE A 37 -7.42 17.67 4.27
C PHE A 37 -7.63 16.74 5.45
N GLU A 38 -6.62 15.96 5.84
CA GLU A 38 -6.67 15.10 7.01
C GLU A 38 -6.95 15.90 8.27
N ASP A 39 -6.15 16.91 8.57
CA ASP A 39 -6.31 17.82 9.71
C ASP A 39 -7.73 18.42 9.80
N ARG A 40 -8.23 18.96 8.68
CA ARG A 40 -9.55 19.63 8.66
C ARG A 40 -10.69 18.65 8.80
N LEU A 41 -10.65 17.53 8.11
CA LEU A 41 -11.68 16.51 8.15
C LEU A 41 -11.64 15.76 9.50
N GLY A 42 -10.47 15.45 10.01
CA GLY A 42 -10.28 14.85 11.33
C GLY A 42 -10.83 15.73 12.44
N SER A 43 -10.47 17.03 12.44
CA SER A 43 -11.00 18.02 13.38
C SER A 43 -12.52 18.20 13.27
N TYR A 44 -13.08 18.08 12.06
CA TYR A 44 -14.53 18.13 11.86
C TYR A 44 -15.22 16.90 12.44
N LEU A 45 -14.70 15.70 12.17
CA LEU A 45 -15.26 14.44 12.66
C LEU A 45 -15.17 14.35 14.19
N VAL A 46 -14.06 14.79 14.80
CA VAL A 46 -13.93 14.87 16.28
C VAL A 46 -14.99 15.80 16.89
N ARG A 47 -15.21 16.98 16.29
CA ARG A 47 -16.29 17.89 16.74
C ARG A 47 -17.68 17.33 16.52
N LEU A 48 -17.86 16.49 15.50
CA LEU A 48 -19.11 15.80 15.26
C LEU A 48 -19.41 14.77 16.36
N HIS A 49 -18.40 14.02 16.79
CA HIS A 49 -18.49 13.08 17.91
C HIS A 49 -18.87 13.75 19.25
N ALA A 50 -18.53 15.01 19.44
CA ALA A 50 -18.93 15.76 20.64
C ALA A 50 -20.43 16.07 20.68
N LYS A 51 -21.18 15.84 19.58
CA LYS A 51 -22.63 15.92 19.51
C LYS A 51 -23.22 14.54 19.85
N GLN A 52 -24.47 14.51 20.29
CA GLN A 52 -25.17 13.25 20.55
C GLN A 52 -25.51 12.56 19.22
N LEU A 53 -24.57 11.77 18.72
CA LEU A 53 -24.75 10.96 17.52
C LEU A 53 -25.47 9.64 17.87
N SER A 54 -26.29 9.15 16.95
CA SER A 54 -26.82 7.79 17.01
C SER A 54 -25.68 6.75 16.87
N HIS A 55 -25.96 5.50 17.23
CA HIS A 55 -24.98 4.43 17.12
C HIS A 55 -24.45 4.25 15.67
N SER A 56 -25.32 4.32 14.68
CA SER A 56 -24.96 4.21 13.25
C SER A 56 -24.13 5.39 12.75
N GLU A 57 -24.42 6.61 13.21
CA GLU A 57 -23.62 7.80 12.88
C GLU A 57 -22.21 7.72 13.50
N ASN A 58 -22.10 7.23 14.74
CA ASN A 58 -20.82 7.01 15.39
C ASN A 58 -19.97 5.98 14.64
N GLN A 59 -20.56 4.85 14.21
CA GLN A 59 -19.87 3.86 13.39
C GLN A 59 -19.41 4.44 12.04
N THR A 60 -20.27 5.21 11.39
CA THR A 60 -19.94 5.86 10.11
C THR A 60 -18.81 6.85 10.27
N SER A 61 -18.82 7.67 11.32
CA SER A 61 -17.77 8.63 11.62
C SER A 61 -16.42 7.93 11.94
N ALA A 62 -16.45 6.83 12.69
CA ALA A 62 -15.26 6.03 12.97
C ALA A 62 -14.64 5.43 11.69
N ARG A 63 -15.48 4.96 10.75
CA ARG A 63 -15.03 4.50 9.43
C ARG A 63 -14.34 5.61 8.63
N TYR A 64 -14.92 6.81 8.61
CA TYR A 64 -14.28 7.94 7.92
C TYR A 64 -12.94 8.33 8.56
N LEU A 65 -12.81 8.29 9.89
CA LEU A 65 -11.54 8.52 10.57
C LEU A 65 -10.50 7.46 10.16
N SER A 66 -10.90 6.19 10.11
CA SER A 66 -10.03 5.10 9.62
C SER A 66 -9.56 5.35 8.18
N TYR A 67 -10.47 5.75 7.26
CA TYR A 67 -10.10 6.10 5.89
C TYR A 67 -9.13 7.27 5.83
N LEU A 68 -9.38 8.35 6.57
CA LEU A 68 -8.52 9.54 6.59
C LEU A 68 -7.09 9.17 6.96
N THR A 69 -6.91 8.49 8.09
CA THR A 69 -5.59 8.11 8.59
C THR A 69 -4.86 7.17 7.62
N ASN A 70 -5.52 6.14 7.09
CA ASN A 70 -4.85 5.21 6.18
C ASN A 70 -4.52 5.84 4.81
N VAL A 71 -5.37 6.75 4.31
CA VAL A 71 -5.11 7.47 3.04
C VAL A 71 -3.97 8.48 3.21
N GLU A 72 -3.89 9.19 4.34
CA GLU A 72 -2.77 10.07 4.67
C GLU A 72 -1.47 9.25 4.72
N ARG A 73 -1.43 8.13 5.44
CA ARG A 73 -0.25 7.25 5.52
C ARG A 73 0.23 6.75 4.17
N ILE A 74 -0.66 6.44 3.22
CA ILE A 74 -0.27 6.11 1.84
C ILE A 74 0.42 7.30 1.18
N SER A 75 -0.05 8.53 1.42
CA SER A 75 0.57 9.75 0.90
C SER A 75 1.94 10.00 1.51
N ASP A 76 2.11 9.83 2.83
CA ASP A 76 3.40 9.93 3.52
C ASP A 76 4.44 8.95 2.94
N HIS A 77 4.04 7.68 2.75
CA HIS A 77 4.94 6.69 2.14
C HIS A 77 5.30 7.04 0.69
N SER A 78 4.44 7.78 -0.03
CA SER A 78 4.79 8.26 -1.37
C SER A 78 5.94 9.28 -1.34
N VAL A 79 6.01 10.13 -0.33
CA VAL A 79 7.14 11.06 -0.13
C VAL A 79 8.41 10.28 0.13
N LYS A 80 8.39 9.30 1.03
CA LYS A 80 9.56 8.45 1.33
C LYS A 80 10.08 7.70 0.10
N VAL A 81 9.18 7.15 -0.72
CA VAL A 81 9.57 6.51 -2.01
C VAL A 81 10.19 7.55 -2.96
N THR A 82 9.67 8.78 -2.97
CA THR A 82 10.20 9.88 -3.78
C THR A 82 11.62 10.29 -3.33
N GLU A 83 11.86 10.37 -2.03
CA GLU A 83 13.18 10.66 -1.45
C GLU A 83 14.22 9.59 -1.83
N LEU A 84 13.82 8.29 -1.80
CA LEU A 84 14.69 7.21 -2.23
C LEU A 84 15.01 7.27 -3.74
N ALA A 85 14.03 7.66 -4.57
CA ALA A 85 14.26 7.86 -6.01
C ALA A 85 15.21 9.05 -6.26
N GLU A 86 15.09 10.15 -5.50
CA GLU A 86 15.99 11.28 -5.56
C GLU A 86 17.42 10.90 -5.13
N GLU A 87 17.54 10.12 -4.05
CA GLU A 87 18.84 9.64 -3.54
C GLU A 87 19.58 8.79 -4.60
N LEU A 88 18.87 7.84 -5.24
CA LEU A 88 19.42 7.04 -6.34
C LEU A 88 19.94 7.94 -7.47
N TYR A 89 19.14 8.94 -7.86
CA TYR A 89 19.48 9.87 -8.93
C TYR A 89 20.70 10.75 -8.58
N GLN A 90 20.71 11.36 -7.39
CA GLN A 90 21.80 12.26 -6.95
C GLN A 90 23.12 11.53 -6.80
N LYS A 91 23.10 10.30 -6.26
CA LYS A 91 24.27 9.46 -6.09
C LYS A 91 24.71 8.76 -7.36
N LYS A 92 23.91 8.81 -8.44
CA LYS A 92 24.17 8.12 -9.72
C LYS A 92 24.39 6.63 -9.54
N ILE A 93 23.65 6.01 -8.63
CA ILE A 93 23.68 4.57 -8.36
C ILE A 93 22.40 3.92 -8.86
N SER A 94 22.47 2.65 -9.27
CA SER A 94 21.34 1.89 -9.77
C SER A 94 21.40 0.44 -9.30
N PHE A 95 20.23 -0.18 -9.18
CA PHE A 95 20.14 -1.59 -8.87
C PHE A 95 20.65 -2.44 -10.05
N SER A 96 21.12 -3.68 -9.74
CA SER A 96 21.49 -4.64 -10.78
C SER A 96 20.27 -5.02 -11.65
N PRO A 97 20.49 -5.48 -12.91
CA PRO A 97 19.38 -5.90 -13.78
C PRO A 97 18.44 -6.92 -13.12
N GLN A 98 19.01 -7.89 -12.39
CA GLN A 98 18.22 -8.89 -11.66
C GLN A 98 17.39 -8.25 -10.54
N ALA A 99 17.97 -7.33 -9.74
CA ALA A 99 17.26 -6.65 -8.68
C ALA A 99 16.14 -5.74 -9.24
N LEU A 100 16.36 -5.10 -10.38
CA LEU A 100 15.34 -4.31 -11.08
C LEU A 100 14.19 -5.18 -11.58
N HIS A 101 14.49 -6.35 -12.16
CA HIS A 101 13.48 -7.29 -12.62
C HIS A 101 12.59 -7.78 -11.46
N ASP A 102 13.23 -8.20 -10.36
CA ASP A 102 12.53 -8.68 -9.16
C ASP A 102 11.68 -7.55 -8.53
N LEU A 103 12.24 -6.34 -8.44
CA LEU A 103 11.55 -5.16 -7.92
C LEU A 103 10.34 -4.78 -8.79
N GLN A 104 10.43 -4.94 -10.11
CA GLN A 104 9.33 -4.61 -11.02
C GLN A 104 8.09 -5.46 -10.78
N ASN A 105 8.25 -6.74 -10.44
CA ASN A 105 7.12 -7.60 -10.06
C ASN A 105 6.46 -7.12 -8.76
N CYS A 106 7.25 -6.73 -7.76
CA CYS A 106 6.73 -6.15 -6.52
C CYS A 106 6.01 -4.82 -6.78
N ILE A 107 6.59 -3.95 -7.60
CA ILE A 107 5.96 -2.69 -8.05
C ILE A 107 4.60 -2.93 -8.70
N ASN A 108 4.49 -3.93 -9.58
CA ASN A 108 3.24 -4.26 -10.23
C ASN A 108 2.17 -4.71 -9.23
N ALA A 109 2.56 -5.51 -8.23
CA ALA A 109 1.66 -5.94 -7.15
C ALA A 109 1.20 -4.73 -6.30
N VAL A 110 2.11 -3.81 -5.96
CA VAL A 110 1.79 -2.58 -5.21
C VAL A 110 0.86 -1.65 -6.01
N ARG A 111 1.05 -1.53 -7.33
CA ARG A 111 0.13 -0.77 -8.19
C ARG A 111 -1.26 -1.39 -8.18
N GLU A 112 -1.34 -2.71 -8.37
CA GLU A 112 -2.62 -3.42 -8.38
C GLU A 112 -3.37 -3.29 -7.05
N ILE A 113 -2.69 -3.44 -5.90
CA ILE A 113 -3.35 -3.29 -4.59
C ILE A 113 -3.87 -1.86 -4.38
N CYS A 114 -3.13 -0.84 -4.83
CA CYS A 114 -3.59 0.55 -4.80
C CYS A 114 -4.83 0.76 -5.68
N ASP A 115 -4.88 0.18 -6.88
CA ASP A 115 -6.01 0.31 -7.80
C ASP A 115 -7.25 -0.40 -7.26
N LEU A 116 -7.10 -1.62 -6.74
CA LEU A 116 -8.18 -2.37 -6.09
C LEU A 116 -8.74 -1.61 -4.89
N THR A 117 -7.87 -1.12 -4.02
CA THR A 117 -8.27 -0.41 -2.80
C THR A 117 -8.98 0.90 -3.10
N GLN A 118 -8.43 1.69 -4.03
CA GLN A 118 -9.07 2.94 -4.44
C GLN A 118 -10.45 2.68 -5.01
N SER A 119 -10.59 1.72 -5.93
CA SER A 119 -11.87 1.38 -6.54
C SER A 119 -12.86 0.82 -5.53
N ALA A 120 -12.41 -0.04 -4.61
CA ALA A 120 -13.23 -0.60 -3.55
C ALA A 120 -13.78 0.50 -2.62
N MET A 121 -12.93 1.43 -2.21
CA MET A 121 -13.32 2.52 -1.33
C MET A 121 -14.26 3.54 -2.00
N GLU A 122 -13.97 3.94 -3.25
CA GLU A 122 -14.74 4.96 -3.97
C GLU A 122 -16.14 4.45 -4.37
N ASN A 123 -16.28 3.16 -4.66
CA ASN A 123 -17.53 2.54 -5.10
C ASN A 123 -18.22 1.68 -4.03
N MET A 124 -17.64 1.57 -2.82
CA MET A 124 -18.08 0.64 -1.78
C MET A 124 -18.21 -0.80 -2.31
N ASP A 125 -17.23 -1.21 -3.13
CA ASP A 125 -17.21 -2.53 -3.78
C ASP A 125 -16.57 -3.59 -2.87
N TYR A 126 -17.41 -4.37 -2.21
CA TYR A 126 -17.02 -5.43 -1.29
C TYR A 126 -16.27 -6.58 -2.00
N MET A 127 -16.57 -6.84 -3.27
CA MET A 127 -15.90 -7.89 -4.04
C MET A 127 -14.44 -7.51 -4.35
N LEU A 128 -14.19 -6.23 -4.66
CA LEU A 128 -12.82 -5.73 -4.83
C LEU A 128 -12.10 -5.65 -3.48
N ALA A 129 -12.76 -5.19 -2.43
CA ALA A 129 -12.18 -5.14 -1.08
C ALA A 129 -11.71 -6.53 -0.61
N GLY A 130 -12.48 -7.58 -0.88
CA GLY A 130 -12.11 -8.97 -0.54
C GLY A 130 -10.85 -9.50 -1.23
N LYS A 131 -10.38 -8.84 -2.31
CA LYS A 131 -9.14 -9.22 -3.03
C LYS A 131 -7.88 -8.57 -2.46
N VAL A 132 -8.04 -7.52 -1.65
CA VAL A 132 -6.91 -6.70 -1.18
C VAL A 132 -6.05 -7.46 -0.17
N LYS A 133 -6.65 -8.12 0.81
CA LYS A 133 -5.89 -8.85 1.86
C LYS A 133 -5.07 -10.02 1.31
N PRO A 134 -5.58 -10.88 0.40
CA PRO A 134 -4.75 -11.90 -0.24
C PRO A 134 -3.55 -11.31 -1.01
N LEU A 135 -3.73 -10.18 -1.69
CA LEU A 135 -2.64 -9.52 -2.43
C LEU A 135 -1.61 -8.89 -1.48
N GLU A 136 -2.03 -8.31 -0.36
CA GLU A 136 -1.12 -7.82 0.68
C GLU A 136 -0.21 -8.92 1.22
N GLU A 137 -0.74 -10.12 1.48
CA GLU A 137 0.07 -11.26 1.93
C GLU A 137 1.13 -11.65 0.90
N ILE A 138 0.80 -11.64 -0.39
CA ILE A 138 1.76 -11.90 -1.45
C ILE A 138 2.85 -10.82 -1.52
N ILE A 139 2.49 -9.55 -1.37
CA ILE A 139 3.46 -8.44 -1.33
C ILE A 139 4.43 -8.63 -0.15
N ASN A 140 3.96 -9.03 1.02
CA ASN A 140 4.80 -9.29 2.19
C ASN A 140 5.76 -10.47 1.95
N ILE A 141 5.30 -11.54 1.31
CA ILE A 141 6.16 -12.68 0.92
C ILE A 141 7.23 -12.20 -0.07
N MET A 142 6.82 -11.48 -1.13
CA MET A 142 7.75 -10.94 -2.14
C MET A 142 8.80 -10.03 -1.48
N ALA A 143 8.39 -9.10 -0.64
CA ALA A 143 9.31 -8.18 0.04
C ALA A 143 10.33 -8.94 0.90
N LYS A 144 9.90 -9.95 1.63
CA LYS A 144 10.80 -10.82 2.44
C LYS A 144 11.79 -11.56 1.56
N ASP A 145 11.34 -12.16 0.46
CA ASP A 145 12.21 -12.92 -0.45
C ASP A 145 13.21 -12.01 -1.16
N LEU A 146 12.78 -10.83 -1.59
CA LEU A 146 13.62 -9.80 -2.20
C LEU A 146 14.71 -9.30 -1.23
N LYS A 147 14.36 -9.05 0.05
CA LYS A 147 15.32 -8.69 1.10
C LYS A 147 16.36 -9.79 1.30
N ASN A 148 15.94 -11.05 1.38
CA ASN A 148 16.84 -12.20 1.53
C ASN A 148 17.77 -12.36 0.31
N GLY A 149 17.25 -12.26 -0.90
CA GLY A 149 18.04 -12.31 -2.13
C GLY A 149 19.05 -11.15 -2.22
N HIS A 150 18.66 -9.97 -1.72
CA HIS A 150 19.59 -8.84 -1.66
C HIS A 150 20.75 -9.06 -0.69
N VAL A 151 20.49 -9.62 0.50
CA VAL A 151 21.55 -9.99 1.45
C VAL A 151 22.54 -10.95 0.81
N GLN A 152 22.08 -11.96 0.06
CA GLN A 152 22.94 -12.87 -0.67
C GLN A 152 23.80 -12.16 -1.72
N ARG A 153 23.26 -11.18 -2.46
CA ARG A 153 24.02 -10.38 -3.43
C ARG A 153 25.09 -9.51 -2.76
N ILE A 154 24.82 -8.97 -1.57
CA ILE A 154 25.84 -8.25 -0.79
C ILE A 154 26.97 -9.20 -0.37
N GLN A 155 26.64 -10.38 0.17
CA GLN A 155 27.62 -11.38 0.60
C GLN A 155 28.49 -11.87 -0.57
N ALA A 156 27.93 -11.94 -1.77
CA ALA A 156 28.64 -12.31 -3.00
C ALA A 156 29.43 -11.14 -3.62
N GLY A 157 29.45 -9.94 -3.01
CA GLY A 157 30.13 -8.76 -3.54
C GLY A 157 29.49 -8.16 -4.80
N GLN A 158 28.25 -8.53 -5.10
CA GLN A 158 27.52 -8.09 -6.29
C GLN A 158 26.70 -6.81 -6.06
N CYS A 159 26.65 -6.34 -4.82
CA CYS A 159 25.91 -5.15 -4.44
C CYS A 159 26.60 -4.42 -3.29
N THR A 160 26.47 -3.10 -3.24
CA THR A 160 26.99 -2.28 -2.14
C THR A 160 26.02 -2.27 -0.95
N LEU A 161 26.55 -2.04 0.25
CA LEU A 161 25.72 -1.85 1.45
C LEU A 161 24.77 -0.67 1.30
N GLU A 162 25.21 0.40 0.65
CA GLU A 162 24.42 1.61 0.43
C GLU A 162 23.16 1.31 -0.41
N LEU A 163 23.33 0.62 -1.54
CA LEU A 163 22.18 0.14 -2.34
C LEU A 163 21.28 -0.82 -1.55
N GLY A 164 21.89 -1.58 -0.61
CA GLY A 164 21.16 -2.46 0.28
C GLY A 164 20.18 -1.74 1.20
N PHE A 165 20.60 -0.65 1.77
CA PHE A 165 19.73 0.18 2.62
C PHE A 165 18.58 0.79 1.81
N ILE A 166 18.88 1.40 0.66
CA ILE A 166 17.85 1.99 -0.22
C ILE A 166 16.83 0.92 -0.68
N PHE A 167 17.31 -0.27 -1.08
CA PHE A 167 16.45 -1.36 -1.52
C PHE A 167 15.54 -1.87 -0.39
N ASN A 168 16.10 -2.04 0.82
CA ASN A 168 15.35 -2.47 1.99
C ASN A 168 14.29 -1.44 2.40
N ASP A 169 14.65 -0.14 2.42
CA ASP A 169 13.73 0.93 2.77
C ASP A 169 12.60 1.06 1.74
N LEU A 170 12.90 0.86 0.45
CA LEU A 170 11.89 0.83 -0.60
C LEU A 170 10.88 -0.29 -0.37
N LEU A 171 11.35 -1.52 -0.10
CA LEU A 171 10.49 -2.66 0.20
C LEU A 171 9.68 -2.45 1.47
N ASN A 172 10.26 -1.86 2.53
CA ASN A 172 9.54 -1.50 3.76
C ASN A 172 8.39 -0.53 3.46
N ASN A 173 8.63 0.47 2.62
CA ASN A 173 7.56 1.42 2.23
C ASN A 173 6.45 0.72 1.43
N PHE A 174 6.77 -0.23 0.55
CA PHE A 174 5.78 -1.01 -0.19
C PHE A 174 4.94 -1.91 0.73
N GLU A 175 5.55 -2.58 1.71
CA GLU A 175 4.83 -3.35 2.74
C GLU A 175 3.89 -2.45 3.54
N ARG A 176 4.32 -1.23 3.92
CA ARG A 176 3.48 -0.29 4.65
C ARG A 176 2.30 0.22 3.82
N VAL A 177 2.53 0.58 2.56
CA VAL A 177 1.47 0.97 1.63
C VAL A 177 0.43 -0.14 1.49
N SER A 178 0.88 -1.40 1.30
CA SER A 178 -0.02 -2.54 1.17
C SER A 178 -0.84 -2.80 2.44
N ALA A 179 -0.23 -2.64 3.62
CA ALA A 179 -0.91 -2.77 4.91
C ALA A 179 -2.00 -1.68 5.09
N HIS A 180 -1.72 -0.42 4.71
CA HIS A 180 -2.73 0.65 4.73
C HIS A 180 -3.85 0.41 3.72
N CYS A 181 -3.56 -0.13 2.55
CA CYS A 181 -4.57 -0.60 1.59
C CYS A 181 -5.46 -1.69 2.21
N SER A 182 -4.87 -2.66 2.90
CA SER A 182 -5.60 -3.72 3.60
C SER A 182 -6.53 -3.17 4.69
N ASN A 183 -6.06 -2.20 5.48
CA ASN A 183 -6.89 -1.55 6.50
C ASN A 183 -8.10 -0.81 5.89
N ILE A 184 -7.91 -0.12 4.77
CA ILE A 184 -9.01 0.52 4.03
C ILE A 184 -10.01 -0.53 3.55
N ALA A 185 -9.54 -1.63 2.96
CA ALA A 185 -10.40 -2.70 2.47
C ALA A 185 -11.21 -3.37 3.59
N ILE A 186 -10.60 -3.62 4.77
CA ILE A 186 -11.30 -4.12 5.95
C ILE A 186 -12.41 -3.15 6.35
N THR A 187 -12.11 -1.84 6.39
CA THR A 187 -13.12 -0.81 6.73
C THR A 187 -14.28 -0.78 5.71
N VAL A 188 -14.02 -1.06 4.42
CA VAL A 188 -15.07 -1.22 3.40
C VAL A 188 -15.93 -2.45 3.71
N LEU A 189 -15.30 -3.60 4.01
CA LEU A 189 -16.03 -4.85 4.31
C LEU A 189 -16.88 -4.76 5.57
N GLU A 190 -16.39 -4.10 6.63
CA GLU A 190 -17.14 -3.83 7.86
C GLU A 190 -18.39 -2.98 7.63
N ALA A 191 -18.40 -2.17 6.58
CA ALA A 191 -19.58 -1.36 6.23
C ALA A 191 -20.72 -2.22 5.68
N GLN A 192 -20.42 -3.40 5.11
CA GLN A 192 -21.43 -4.36 4.63
C GLN A 192 -22.14 -5.07 5.78
N ASP A 193 -21.38 -5.38 6.85
CA ASP A 193 -21.90 -6.17 7.97
C ASP A 193 -21.69 -5.39 9.28
N SER A 194 -22.76 -4.76 9.75
CA SER A 194 -22.75 -3.96 10.99
C SER A 194 -22.46 -4.80 12.25
N HIS A 195 -22.35 -6.11 12.14
CA HIS A 195 -22.08 -7.06 13.21
C HIS A 195 -20.65 -7.59 13.23
N LEU A 196 -19.86 -7.40 12.15
CA LEU A 196 -18.46 -7.84 12.11
C LEU A 196 -17.55 -6.80 12.78
N LYS A 197 -16.79 -7.24 13.79
CA LYS A 197 -15.67 -6.46 14.35
C LYS A 197 -14.41 -6.74 13.53
N ALA A 198 -13.54 -5.74 13.34
CA ALA A 198 -12.32 -5.83 12.54
C ALA A 198 -11.44 -7.04 12.88
N HIS A 199 -11.40 -7.44 14.16
CA HIS A 199 -10.65 -8.62 14.61
C HIS A 199 -11.31 -9.96 14.26
N ASP A 200 -12.62 -9.98 14.04
CA ASP A 200 -13.38 -11.21 13.75
C ASP A 200 -13.28 -11.56 12.24
N TYR A 201 -12.98 -10.58 11.38
CA TYR A 201 -12.85 -10.81 9.93
C TYR A 201 -11.74 -11.80 9.57
N VAL A 202 -10.64 -11.81 10.33
CA VAL A 202 -9.55 -12.80 10.16
C VAL A 202 -9.88 -14.15 10.80
N GLY A 203 -10.77 -14.17 11.80
CA GLY A 203 -11.10 -15.38 12.60
C GLY A 203 -12.41 -16.08 12.27
N THR A 204 -13.39 -15.39 11.65
CA THR A 204 -14.75 -15.89 11.41
C THR A 204 -15.12 -16.00 9.93
N LEU A 205 -14.14 -16.27 9.07
CA LEU A 205 -14.44 -16.61 7.68
C LEU A 205 -15.28 -17.90 7.65
N ASP A 206 -16.58 -17.74 7.43
CA ASP A 206 -17.44 -18.85 7.03
C ASP A 206 -16.75 -19.64 5.90
N ARG A 207 -16.91 -20.96 5.87
CA ARG A 207 -16.18 -21.84 4.92
C ARG A 207 -16.25 -21.37 3.46
N SER A 208 -17.34 -20.71 3.07
CA SER A 208 -17.49 -20.15 1.71
C SER A 208 -16.57 -18.93 1.47
N ASN A 209 -16.35 -18.10 2.47
CA ASN A 209 -15.46 -16.95 2.41
C ASN A 209 -14.00 -17.39 2.50
N GLN A 210 -13.70 -18.43 3.30
CA GLN A 210 -12.37 -19.03 3.37
C GLN A 210 -11.94 -19.62 2.02
N ASN A 211 -12.83 -20.35 1.34
CA ASN A 211 -12.55 -20.87 0.00
C ASN A 211 -12.29 -19.73 -1.01
N LYS A 212 -13.04 -18.62 -0.96
CA LYS A 212 -12.79 -17.46 -1.83
C LYS A 212 -11.46 -16.80 -1.54
N TYR A 213 -11.10 -16.67 -0.27
CA TYR A 213 -9.82 -16.12 0.15
C TYR A 213 -8.65 -16.97 -0.37
N GLU A 214 -8.69 -18.28 -0.14
CA GLU A 214 -7.67 -19.23 -0.59
C GLU A 214 -7.52 -19.22 -2.13
N LEU A 215 -8.63 -19.16 -2.88
CA LEU A 215 -8.59 -19.05 -4.33
C LEU A 215 -7.93 -17.73 -4.79
N GLN A 216 -8.22 -16.61 -4.14
CA GLN A 216 -7.57 -15.33 -4.46
C GLN A 216 -6.08 -15.34 -4.08
N LEU A 217 -5.73 -15.91 -2.95
CA LEU A 217 -4.34 -16.06 -2.52
C LEU A 217 -3.56 -16.91 -3.53
N GLN A 218 -4.12 -18.05 -3.96
CA GLN A 218 -3.48 -18.90 -4.97
C GLN A 218 -3.37 -18.20 -6.33
N TYR A 219 -4.39 -17.43 -6.73
CA TYR A 219 -4.34 -16.62 -7.94
C TYR A 219 -3.18 -15.63 -7.91
N TYR A 220 -3.01 -14.85 -6.83
CA TYR A 220 -1.92 -13.89 -6.71
C TYR A 220 -0.55 -14.56 -6.53
N LYS A 221 -0.49 -15.71 -5.88
CA LYS A 221 0.72 -16.53 -5.78
C LYS A 221 1.20 -16.94 -7.17
N ASN A 222 0.32 -17.50 -8.00
CA ASN A 222 0.65 -17.88 -9.37
C ASN A 222 1.05 -16.66 -10.22
N LYS A 223 0.38 -15.52 -10.02
CA LYS A 223 0.62 -14.29 -10.78
C LYS A 223 1.97 -13.64 -10.47
N TYR A 224 2.38 -13.61 -9.21
CA TYR A 224 3.51 -12.81 -8.76
C TYR A 224 4.70 -13.60 -8.23
N LEU A 225 4.50 -14.76 -7.58
CA LEU A 225 5.59 -15.57 -7.02
C LEU A 225 6.11 -16.60 -8.02
N ASP A 226 5.24 -17.32 -8.73
CA ASP A 226 5.66 -18.34 -9.69
C ASP A 226 6.31 -17.73 -10.96
N ALA A 227 6.13 -16.42 -11.18
CA ALA A 227 6.81 -15.69 -12.24
C ALA A 227 8.28 -15.38 -11.92
N ILE A 228 8.69 -15.40 -10.64
CA ILE A 228 10.06 -15.13 -10.19
C ILE A 228 10.96 -16.37 -10.34
N GLY A 229 10.40 -17.58 -10.36
CA GLY A 229 11.15 -18.85 -10.38
C GLY A 229 11.41 -19.47 -11.75
N LYS A 230 11.09 -18.80 -12.86
CA LYS A 230 11.14 -19.38 -14.22
C LYS A 230 12.26 -18.84 -15.12
N ASN A 231 13.36 -18.31 -14.54
CA ASN A 231 14.58 -17.99 -15.33
C ASN A 231 15.81 -18.59 -14.70
#